data_3c96277542d09697f44a8dc67e4d0bd6
#
_entry.id   3c96277542d09697f44a8dc67e4d0bd6
#
_cell.length_a   1.000
_cell.length_b   1.000
_cell.length_c   1.000
_cell.angle_alpha   90.00
_cell.angle_beta   90.00
_cell.angle_gamma   90.00
#
_symmetry.space_group_name_H-M   'P 1'
#
loop_
_entity.id
_entity.type
_entity.pdbx_description
1 polymer ?
#
loop_
_entity_poly.entity_id
_entity_poly.type
_entity_poly.pdbx_seq_one_letter_code
_entity_poly.pdbx_strand_id
1 'polypeptide(L)'
;MNYKAVAALAFTSMFSISTLLSPAWAEEQEKALNFGIISTESQQNLKPQWEPFLKDMETKLGIKVNAFFAPDYAGIIQGMRFNKVDIAWYGNLSAMEAVDRANGQVFA
;
A
#
# COMPACT_ATOMS: atom_id res chain seq x y z
N MET A 1 18.77 -18.55 76.56
CA MET A 1 18.31 -19.13 75.33
C MET A 1 17.64 -18.02 74.56
N ASN A 2 18.35 -17.49 73.56
CA ASN A 2 17.86 -16.36 72.78
C ASN A 2 17.24 -16.88 71.50
N TYR A 3 15.94 -16.89 71.45
CA TYR A 3 15.24 -17.15 70.22
C TYR A 3 15.16 -15.85 69.43
N LYS A 4 16.00 -15.72 68.44
CA LYS A 4 15.87 -14.63 67.45
C LYS A 4 14.74 -14.98 66.47
N ALA A 5 13.62 -14.30 66.69
CA ALA A 5 12.54 -14.36 65.68
C ALA A 5 13.03 -13.74 64.39
N VAL A 6 13.16 -14.55 63.34
CA VAL A 6 13.39 -14.07 62.00
C VAL A 6 12.03 -13.74 61.37
N ALA A 7 11.71 -12.47 61.35
CA ALA A 7 10.54 -12.01 60.61
C ALA A 7 10.83 -12.13 59.12
N ALA A 8 10.22 -13.10 58.48
CA ALA A 8 10.21 -13.19 57.02
C ALA A 8 9.27 -12.12 56.48
N LEU A 9 9.83 -11.03 55.98
CA LEU A 9 9.10 -10.05 55.19
C LEU A 9 8.83 -10.67 53.82
N ALA A 10 7.61 -11.15 53.65
CA ALA A 10 7.11 -11.52 52.35
C ALA A 10 6.92 -10.24 51.54
N PHE A 11 7.88 -9.97 50.68
CA PHE A 11 7.71 -8.97 49.61
C PHE A 11 6.75 -9.56 48.57
N THR A 12 5.48 -9.29 48.72
CA THR A 12 4.53 -9.45 47.63
C THR A 12 4.83 -8.40 46.60
N SER A 13 5.69 -8.75 45.65
CA SER A 13 5.91 -8.00 44.46
C SER A 13 4.63 -8.03 43.62
N MET A 14 3.84 -7.00 43.80
CA MET A 14 2.68 -6.74 42.96
C MET A 14 3.19 -6.29 41.60
N PHE A 15 3.37 -7.27 40.71
CA PHE A 15 3.71 -7.02 39.33
C PHE A 15 2.46 -6.43 38.66
N SER A 16 2.32 -5.11 38.77
CA SER A 16 1.35 -4.37 37.97
C SER A 16 1.78 -4.51 36.50
N ILE A 17 1.18 -5.47 35.83
CA ILE A 17 1.21 -5.52 34.34
C ILE A 17 0.38 -4.34 33.88
N SER A 18 1.05 -3.20 33.78
CA SER A 18 0.53 -2.11 32.94
C SER A 18 0.52 -2.62 31.51
N THR A 19 -0.59 -3.21 31.11
CA THR A 19 -0.88 -3.37 29.69
C THR A 19 -0.91 -1.97 29.10
N LEU A 20 0.22 -1.57 28.56
CA LEU A 20 0.29 -0.48 27.62
C LEU A 20 -0.59 -0.91 26.43
N LEU A 21 -1.87 -0.61 26.54
CA LEU A 21 -2.73 -0.47 25.39
C LEU A 21 -2.12 0.66 24.58
N SER A 22 -1.13 0.30 23.75
CA SER A 22 -0.78 1.16 22.64
C SER A 22 -2.07 1.35 21.86
N PRO A 23 -2.59 2.57 21.73
CA PRO A 23 -3.66 2.79 20.77
C PRO A 23 -3.08 2.26 19.49
N ALA A 24 -3.69 1.21 18.95
CA ALA A 24 -3.47 0.84 17.58
C ALA A 24 -4.02 2.03 16.78
N TRP A 25 -3.15 3.00 16.56
CA TRP A 25 -3.29 3.86 15.42
C TRP A 25 -3.13 2.86 14.27
N ALA A 26 -4.25 2.23 13.90
CA ALA A 26 -4.36 1.72 12.58
C ALA A 26 -4.01 2.94 11.73
N GLU A 27 -2.78 2.98 11.20
CA GLU A 27 -2.49 3.78 10.05
C GLU A 27 -3.55 3.32 9.07
N GLU A 28 -4.63 4.08 8.96
CA GLU A 28 -5.48 4.01 7.79
C GLU A 28 -4.51 4.28 6.66
N GLN A 29 -4.01 3.21 6.07
CA GLN A 29 -3.27 3.32 4.83
C GLN A 29 -4.20 4.07 3.91
N GLU A 30 -3.84 5.32 3.66
CA GLU A 30 -4.59 6.20 2.80
C GLU A 30 -4.83 5.42 1.51
N LYS A 31 -6.09 5.08 1.26
CA LYS A 31 -6.47 4.22 0.16
C LYS A 31 -6.11 4.95 -1.12
N ALA A 32 -5.07 4.50 -1.78
CA ALA A 32 -4.58 5.06 -3.03
C ALA A 32 -4.80 4.08 -4.17
N LEU A 33 -5.10 4.61 -5.34
CA LEU A 33 -5.18 3.86 -6.59
C LEU A 33 -3.88 4.07 -7.37
N ASN A 34 -3.22 3.00 -7.78
CA ASN A 34 -2.02 3.06 -8.59
C ASN A 34 -2.36 2.84 -10.06
N PHE A 35 -2.14 3.87 -10.86
CA PHE A 35 -2.43 3.88 -12.29
C PHE A 35 -1.16 3.59 -13.09
N GLY A 36 -1.14 2.49 -13.81
CA GLY A 36 0.00 2.07 -14.64
C GLY A 36 0.04 2.77 -15.99
N ILE A 37 1.18 3.38 -16.29
CA ILE A 37 1.43 4.14 -17.51
C ILE A 37 2.72 3.65 -18.14
N ILE A 38 2.65 3.28 -19.43
CA ILE A 38 3.86 2.95 -20.17
C ILE A 38 4.68 4.22 -20.47
N SER A 39 5.97 4.15 -20.17
CA SER A 39 6.91 5.24 -20.43
C SER A 39 7.39 5.19 -21.89
N THR A 40 6.67 5.84 -22.77
CA THR A 40 7.10 6.05 -24.17
C THR A 40 8.13 7.15 -24.31
N GLU A 41 8.22 7.99 -23.29
CA GLU A 41 9.16 9.09 -23.14
C GLU A 41 9.73 9.11 -21.71
N SER A 42 10.56 10.09 -21.40
CA SER A 42 11.03 10.25 -20.02
C SER A 42 9.87 10.56 -19.07
N GLN A 43 9.95 10.06 -17.84
CA GLN A 43 8.94 10.35 -16.82
C GLN A 43 8.79 11.85 -16.53
N GLN A 44 9.86 12.62 -16.70
CA GLN A 44 9.83 14.08 -16.55
C GLN A 44 8.89 14.75 -17.57
N ASN A 45 8.81 14.21 -18.78
CA ASN A 45 7.90 14.71 -19.81
C ASN A 45 6.49 14.16 -19.63
N LEU A 46 6.36 12.91 -19.24
CA LEU A 46 5.04 12.24 -19.12
C LEU A 46 4.24 12.70 -17.90
N LYS A 47 4.89 12.94 -16.76
CA LYS A 47 4.19 13.38 -15.56
C LYS A 47 3.31 14.60 -15.76
N PRO A 48 3.79 15.72 -16.35
CA PRO A 48 2.94 16.89 -16.59
C PRO A 48 1.79 16.62 -17.55
N GLN A 49 1.95 15.70 -18.50
CA GLN A 49 0.92 15.35 -19.46
C GLN A 49 -0.22 14.53 -18.81
N TRP A 50 0.12 13.62 -17.91
CA TRP A 50 -0.85 12.75 -17.24
C TRP A 50 -1.45 13.37 -15.98
N GLU A 51 -0.77 14.31 -15.36
CA GLU A 51 -1.19 14.90 -14.08
C GLU A 51 -2.62 15.46 -14.09
N PRO A 52 -3.06 16.21 -15.09
CA PRO A 52 -4.45 16.71 -15.13
C PRO A 52 -5.49 15.60 -15.13
N PHE A 53 -5.23 14.52 -15.86
CA PHE A 53 -6.11 13.35 -15.92
C PHE A 53 -6.15 12.62 -14.58
N LEU A 54 -5.01 12.40 -13.95
CA LEU A 54 -4.93 11.72 -12.66
C LEU A 54 -5.57 12.54 -11.55
N LYS A 55 -5.41 13.86 -11.57
CA LYS A 55 -6.08 14.77 -10.63
C LYS A 55 -7.59 14.79 -10.80
N ASP A 56 -8.07 14.79 -12.02
CA ASP A 56 -9.50 14.70 -12.28
C ASP A 56 -10.07 13.38 -11.76
N MET A 57 -9.35 12.30 -11.95
CA MET A 57 -9.69 10.99 -11.42
C MET A 57 -9.72 10.99 -9.87
N GLU A 58 -8.73 11.58 -9.22
CA GLU A 58 -8.71 11.75 -7.76
C GLU A 58 -9.95 12.49 -7.26
N THR A 59 -10.29 13.59 -7.90
CA THR A 59 -11.45 14.41 -7.54
C THR A 59 -12.75 13.63 -7.66
N LYS A 60 -12.92 12.87 -8.73
CA LYS A 60 -14.15 12.11 -9.00
C LYS A 60 -14.27 10.86 -8.12
N LEU A 61 -13.16 10.22 -7.80
CA LEU A 61 -13.14 9.00 -6.98
C LEU A 61 -13.04 9.28 -5.48
N GLY A 62 -12.58 10.46 -5.08
CA GLY A 62 -12.36 10.80 -3.68
C GLY A 62 -11.20 10.05 -3.02
N ILE A 63 -10.28 9.51 -3.82
CA ILE A 63 -9.08 8.80 -3.36
C ILE A 63 -7.85 9.31 -4.11
N LYS A 64 -6.67 9.13 -3.53
CA LYS A 64 -5.43 9.48 -4.18
C LYS A 64 -5.15 8.55 -5.35
N VAL A 65 -4.69 9.10 -6.48
CA VAL A 65 -4.27 8.36 -7.67
C VAL A 65 -2.79 8.60 -7.94
N ASN A 66 -2.00 7.54 -7.84
CA ASN A 66 -0.56 7.59 -8.09
C ASN A 66 -0.25 7.07 -9.49
N ALA A 67 0.69 7.70 -10.18
CA ALA A 67 1.24 7.18 -11.42
C ALA A 67 2.29 6.11 -11.14
N PHE A 68 2.18 4.97 -11.80
CA PHE A 68 3.20 3.93 -11.84
C PHE A 68 3.73 3.83 -13.27
N PHE A 69 4.96 4.28 -13.49
CA PHE A 69 5.59 4.24 -14.79
C PHE A 69 6.43 2.99 -14.98
N ALA A 70 6.29 2.36 -16.12
CA ALA A 70 7.17 1.27 -16.54
C ALA A 70 7.63 1.46 -18.00
N PRO A 71 8.83 0.98 -18.37
CA PRO A 71 9.36 1.19 -19.72
C PRO A 71 8.64 0.39 -20.80
N ASP A 72 7.89 -0.63 -20.40
CA ASP A 72 7.15 -1.51 -21.29
C ASP A 72 5.87 -2.04 -20.64
N TYR A 73 5.00 -2.63 -21.44
CA TYR A 73 3.76 -3.22 -20.93
C TYR A 73 4.00 -4.41 -19.99
N ALA A 74 5.06 -5.17 -20.20
CA ALA A 74 5.41 -6.29 -19.33
C ALA A 74 5.67 -5.81 -17.89
N GLY A 75 6.31 -4.67 -17.71
CA GLY A 75 6.52 -4.04 -16.39
C GLY A 75 5.21 -3.63 -15.72
N ILE A 76 4.25 -3.10 -16.47
CA ILE A 76 2.92 -2.76 -15.96
C ILE A 76 2.15 -4.03 -15.55
N ILE A 77 2.18 -5.07 -16.38
CA ILE A 77 1.53 -6.36 -16.10
C ILE A 77 2.12 -7.01 -14.84
N GLN A 78 3.43 -6.99 -14.68
CA GLN A 78 4.09 -7.46 -13.46
C GLN A 78 3.66 -6.64 -12.23
N GLY A 79 3.60 -5.33 -12.36
CA GLY A 79 3.08 -4.46 -11.30
C GLY A 79 1.65 -4.82 -10.90
N MET A 80 0.79 -5.11 -11.85
CA MET A 80 -0.59 -5.54 -11.62
C MET A 80 -0.63 -6.94 -10.97
N ARG A 81 0.17 -7.86 -11.43
CA ARG A 81 0.27 -9.22 -10.85
C ARG A 81 0.65 -9.20 -9.37
N PHE A 82 1.52 -8.30 -8.98
CA PHE A 82 2.01 -8.15 -7.60
C PHE A 82 1.26 -7.07 -6.80
N ASN A 83 0.08 -6.65 -7.24
CA ASN A 83 -0.78 -5.67 -6.56
C ASN A 83 -0.14 -4.28 -6.38
N LYS A 84 0.78 -3.91 -7.25
CA LYS A 84 1.38 -2.57 -7.29
C LYS A 84 0.70 -1.63 -8.29
N VAL A 85 -0.11 -2.18 -9.18
CA VAL A 85 -0.92 -1.47 -10.17
C VAL A 85 -2.35 -1.97 -10.04
N ASP A 86 -3.28 -1.05 -9.87
CA ASP A 86 -4.71 -1.34 -9.73
C ASP A 86 -5.45 -1.17 -11.04
N ILE A 87 -5.07 -0.17 -11.80
CA ILE A 87 -5.66 0.17 -13.11
C ILE A 87 -4.54 0.59 -14.05
N ALA A 88 -4.67 0.30 -15.33
CA ALA A 88 -3.65 0.66 -16.30
C ALA A 88 -4.23 0.92 -17.68
N TRP A 89 -3.52 1.69 -18.46
CA TRP A 89 -3.77 1.88 -19.87
C TRP A 89 -2.93 0.89 -20.68
N TYR A 90 -3.59 0.04 -21.45
CA TYR A 90 -2.95 -0.99 -22.26
C TYR A 90 -3.30 -0.85 -23.75
N GLY A 91 -2.45 -1.41 -24.59
CA GLY A 91 -2.84 -1.78 -25.95
C GLY A 91 -3.63 -3.10 -25.96
N ASN A 92 -4.21 -3.47 -27.10
CA ASN A 92 -5.08 -4.66 -27.20
C ASN A 92 -4.39 -5.96 -26.77
N LEU A 93 -3.18 -6.22 -27.26
CA LEU A 93 -2.43 -7.44 -26.92
C LEU A 93 -2.03 -7.45 -25.45
N SER A 94 -1.50 -6.35 -24.95
CA SER A 94 -1.09 -6.25 -23.54
C SER A 94 -2.26 -6.32 -22.57
N ALA A 95 -3.44 -5.84 -22.96
CA ALA A 95 -4.66 -6.02 -22.17
C ALA A 95 -5.04 -7.49 -22.05
N MET A 96 -4.95 -8.25 -23.12
CA MET A 96 -5.16 -9.70 -23.09
C MET A 96 -4.16 -10.41 -22.19
N GLU A 97 -2.89 -10.04 -22.26
CA GLU A 97 -1.86 -10.58 -21.39
C GLU A 97 -2.08 -10.23 -19.91
N ALA A 98 -2.58 -9.02 -19.62
CA ALA A 98 -2.93 -8.61 -18.27
C ALA A 98 -4.09 -9.46 -17.69
N VAL A 99 -5.07 -9.80 -18.50
CA VAL A 99 -6.14 -10.74 -18.13
C VAL A 99 -5.57 -12.10 -17.78
N ASP A 100 -4.72 -12.65 -18.63
CA ASP A 100 -4.21 -14.01 -18.49
C ASP A 100 -3.18 -14.14 -17.35
N ARG A 101 -2.33 -13.15 -17.17
CA ARG A 101 -1.18 -13.23 -16.26
C ARG A 101 -1.36 -12.50 -14.93
N ALA A 102 -2.24 -11.54 -14.87
CA ALA A 102 -2.43 -10.68 -13.71
C ALA A 102 -3.88 -10.63 -13.21
N ASN A 103 -4.76 -11.48 -13.71
CA ASN A 103 -6.19 -11.48 -13.41
C ASN A 103 -6.87 -10.12 -13.66
N GLY A 104 -6.37 -9.38 -14.63
CA GLY A 104 -6.94 -8.10 -15.02
C GLY A 104 -8.34 -8.27 -15.63
N GLN A 105 -9.10 -7.20 -15.60
CA GLN A 105 -10.39 -7.11 -16.27
C GLN A 105 -10.42 -5.88 -17.16
N VAL A 106 -10.80 -6.06 -18.40
CA VAL A 106 -11.00 -4.93 -19.34
C VAL A 106 -12.37 -4.34 -19.07
N PHE A 107 -12.43 -3.04 -18.78
CA PHE A 107 -13.68 -2.36 -18.44
C PHE A 107 -13.98 -1.16 -19.35
N ALA A 108 -12.98 -0.71 -20.12
CA ALA A 108 -13.13 0.43 -21.04
C ALA A 108 -12.29 0.26 -22.32
#